data_3be284624e56a4fcd1cc24ac8d2a5c00
#
_entry.id   3be284624e56a4fcd1cc24ac8d2a5c00
#
_cell.length_a   1.000
_cell.length_b   1.000
_cell.length_c   1.000
_cell.angle_alpha   90.00
_cell.angle_beta   90.00
_cell.angle_gamma   90.00
#
_symmetry.space_group_name_H-M   'P 1'
#
loop_
_entity.id
_entity.type
_entity.pdbx_description
1 polymer ?
#
loop_
_entity_poly.entity_id
_entity_poly.type
_entity_poly.pdbx_seq_one_letter_code
_entity_poly.pdbx_strand_id
1 'polypeptide(L)'
;MHLGFSSMNTADDPPPAELATTLEQAGFESLWYGEHSHIPMSRRTPYPPGGDLPEPYKKMMDPYVSLMAAAAATTTLKIGTGIALLMERELFSQAKTIATVDRLSDGRLMIGCGVGWNEEEFENATSLPWKRRYLALKETVAAQRALFGDAEPEYHGELIDFDKVWFEPKPVQASGPPVIFGAMG
;
A
#
# COMPACT_ATOMS: atom_id res chain seq x y z
N MET A 1 -23.35 7.99 -7.05
CA MET A 1 -22.14 8.70 -6.59
C MET A 1 -21.30 7.66 -5.87
N HIS A 2 -20.02 7.57 -6.17
CA HIS A 2 -19.11 6.63 -5.50
C HIS A 2 -18.47 7.35 -4.33
N LEU A 3 -18.65 6.84 -3.10
CA LEU A 3 -18.08 7.41 -1.88
C LEU A 3 -17.03 6.46 -1.31
N GLY A 4 -15.81 6.97 -1.11
CA GLY A 4 -14.76 6.30 -0.37
C GLY A 4 -14.54 6.96 0.98
N PHE A 5 -14.11 6.18 1.96
CA PHE A 5 -13.69 6.66 3.28
C PHE A 5 -12.19 6.42 3.45
N SER A 6 -11.46 7.41 3.96
CA SER A 6 -10.04 7.29 4.27
C SER A 6 -9.80 7.54 5.76
N SER A 7 -8.99 6.69 6.39
CA SER A 7 -8.56 6.84 7.78
C SER A 7 -7.06 6.71 7.89
N MET A 8 -6.49 7.31 8.93
CA MET A 8 -5.08 7.14 9.33
C MET A 8 -4.79 5.73 9.84
N ASN A 9 -5.82 4.94 10.15
CA ASN A 9 -5.66 3.56 10.61
C ASN A 9 -4.83 3.46 11.89
N THR A 10 -5.18 4.20 12.92
CA THR A 10 -4.48 4.16 14.19
C THR A 10 -5.12 3.16 15.16
N ALA A 11 -4.36 2.78 16.20
CA ALA A 11 -4.90 1.93 17.27
C ALA A 11 -6.00 2.62 18.12
N ASP A 12 -6.14 3.94 17.97
CA ASP A 12 -7.18 4.74 18.66
C ASP A 12 -8.47 4.86 17.82
N ASP A 13 -8.44 4.44 16.53
CA ASP A 13 -9.60 4.40 15.64
C ASP A 13 -10.50 3.17 15.94
N PRO A 14 -11.76 3.15 15.46
CA PRO A 14 -12.57 1.95 15.50
C PRO A 14 -11.86 0.75 14.85
N PRO A 15 -12.00 -0.47 15.39
CA PRO A 15 -11.41 -1.66 14.79
C PRO A 15 -11.74 -1.78 13.29
N PRO A 16 -10.79 -2.16 12.43
CA PRO A 16 -11.00 -2.20 10.97
C PRO A 16 -12.22 -2.98 10.51
N ALA A 17 -12.53 -4.11 11.15
CA ALA A 17 -13.71 -4.92 10.85
C ALA A 17 -15.03 -4.19 11.18
N GLU A 18 -15.09 -3.49 12.30
CA GLU A 18 -16.27 -2.73 12.74
C GLU A 18 -16.51 -1.51 11.85
N LEU A 19 -15.44 -0.74 11.58
CA LEU A 19 -15.50 0.40 10.67
C LEU A 19 -15.94 -0.04 9.28
N ALA A 20 -15.35 -1.09 8.72
CA ALA A 20 -15.69 -1.59 7.39
C ALA A 20 -17.15 -2.05 7.29
N THR A 21 -17.65 -2.78 8.29
CA THR A 21 -19.06 -3.22 8.33
C THR A 21 -20.00 -2.01 8.37
N THR A 22 -19.68 -1.00 9.17
CA THR A 22 -20.45 0.24 9.25
C THR A 22 -20.48 0.98 7.92
N LEU A 23 -19.34 1.10 7.24
CA LEU A 23 -19.24 1.76 5.94
C LEU A 23 -20.02 0.99 4.86
N GLU A 24 -19.89 -0.33 4.81
CA GLU A 24 -20.65 -1.16 3.85
C GLU A 24 -22.16 -0.99 4.03
N GLN A 25 -22.64 -1.05 5.28
CA GLN A 25 -24.07 -0.83 5.61
C GLN A 25 -24.55 0.59 5.28
N ALA A 26 -23.67 1.58 5.40
CA ALA A 26 -23.96 2.97 5.02
C ALA A 26 -23.87 3.24 3.51
N GLY A 27 -23.51 2.23 2.69
CA GLY A 27 -23.44 2.34 1.23
C GLY A 27 -22.17 3.00 0.70
N PHE A 28 -21.09 3.03 1.48
CA PHE A 28 -19.78 3.42 0.96
C PHE A 28 -19.23 2.35 0.00
N GLU A 29 -18.53 2.81 -1.04
CA GLU A 29 -17.94 1.90 -2.03
C GLU A 29 -16.60 1.35 -1.57
N SER A 30 -15.82 2.14 -0.81
CA SER A 30 -14.44 1.77 -0.48
C SER A 30 -13.93 2.34 0.83
N LEU A 31 -12.99 1.61 1.45
CA LEU A 31 -12.21 1.99 2.63
C LEU A 31 -10.73 2.06 2.26
N TRP A 32 -10.04 3.14 2.68
CA TRP A 32 -8.65 3.41 2.35
C TRP A 32 -7.83 3.67 3.60
N TYR A 33 -6.67 2.99 3.71
CA TYR A 33 -5.71 3.17 4.81
C TYR A 33 -4.35 3.63 4.28
N GLY A 34 -3.80 4.68 4.93
CA GLY A 34 -2.46 5.17 4.66
C GLY A 34 -1.37 4.28 5.28
N GLU A 35 -0.14 4.55 4.92
CA GLU A 35 1.03 3.84 5.42
C GLU A 35 2.13 4.79 5.88
N HIS A 36 2.60 4.58 7.10
CA HIS A 36 3.91 4.93 7.61
C HIS A 36 4.39 3.78 8.51
N SER A 37 5.51 3.17 8.16
CA SER A 37 6.05 2.06 8.94
C SER A 37 6.62 2.53 10.27
N HIS A 38 7.14 3.74 10.29
CA HIS A 38 7.67 4.45 11.44
C HIS A 38 7.84 5.93 11.10
N ILE A 39 7.94 6.76 12.12
CA ILE A 39 8.30 8.17 11.95
C ILE A 39 9.62 8.42 12.67
N PRO A 40 10.69 8.80 11.97
CA PRO A 40 11.95 9.19 12.60
C PRO A 40 11.77 10.34 13.59
N MET A 41 12.33 10.22 14.79
CA MET A 41 12.23 11.27 15.81
C MET A 41 12.97 12.55 15.40
N SER A 42 14.13 12.38 14.77
CA SER A 42 14.92 13.48 14.20
C SER A 42 14.69 13.54 12.69
N ARG A 43 13.95 14.54 12.24
CA ARG A 43 13.61 14.72 10.82
C ARG A 43 14.19 16.02 10.29
N ARG A 44 14.83 15.93 9.13
CA ARG A 44 15.21 17.09 8.30
C ARG A 44 14.05 17.50 7.41
N THR A 45 13.28 16.49 6.95
CA THR A 45 12.14 16.68 6.06
C THR A 45 10.95 17.27 6.83
N PRO A 46 10.47 18.47 6.46
CA PRO A 46 9.31 19.07 7.11
C PRO A 46 8.02 18.32 6.76
N TYR A 47 7.03 18.43 7.64
CA TYR A 47 5.69 17.95 7.34
C TYR A 47 5.10 18.77 6.18
N PRO A 48 4.64 18.16 5.07
CA PRO A 48 4.27 18.89 3.85
C PRO A 48 3.22 19.99 4.04
N PRO A 49 2.15 19.80 4.85
CA PRO A 49 1.21 20.88 5.15
C PRO A 49 1.77 21.99 6.05
N GLY A 50 2.98 21.81 6.60
CA GLY A 50 3.59 22.72 7.56
C GLY A 50 3.19 22.46 9.01
N GLY A 51 3.92 23.11 9.94
CA GLY A 51 3.69 22.95 11.38
C GLY A 51 4.17 21.61 11.95
N ASP A 52 3.64 21.26 13.11
CA ASP A 52 3.98 20.01 13.81
C ASP A 52 3.34 18.79 13.13
N LEU A 53 4.03 17.66 13.20
CA LEU A 53 3.49 16.41 12.74
C LEU A 53 2.33 15.95 13.64
N PRO A 54 1.13 15.70 13.08
CA PRO A 54 0.00 15.21 13.87
C PRO A 54 0.30 13.86 14.53
N GLU A 55 -0.17 13.69 15.78
CA GLU A 55 0.05 12.47 16.57
C GLU A 55 -0.39 11.17 15.87
N PRO A 56 -1.49 11.11 15.09
CA PRO A 56 -1.89 9.88 14.40
C PRO A 56 -0.80 9.26 13.52
N TYR A 57 0.08 10.07 12.91
CA TYR A 57 1.19 9.56 12.10
C TYR A 57 2.12 8.60 12.85
N LYS A 58 2.27 8.79 14.15
CA LYS A 58 3.15 7.98 15.00
C LYS A 58 2.50 6.67 15.47
N LYS A 59 1.20 6.49 15.20
CA LYS A 59 0.36 5.42 15.75
C LYS A 59 -0.28 4.54 14.68
N MET A 60 0.10 4.72 13.42
CA MET A 60 -0.50 3.97 12.30
C MET A 60 -0.20 2.48 12.42
N MET A 61 -1.23 1.67 12.17
CA MET A 61 -1.12 0.23 12.04
C MET A 61 -0.75 -0.16 10.61
N ASP A 62 -0.28 -1.40 10.43
CA ASP A 62 -0.01 -1.93 9.09
C ASP A 62 -1.29 -1.94 8.23
N PRO A 63 -1.28 -1.27 7.05
CA PRO A 63 -2.49 -1.14 6.23
C PRO A 63 -2.97 -2.50 5.68
N TYR A 64 -2.09 -3.40 5.28
CA TYR A 64 -2.51 -4.68 4.69
C TYR A 64 -3.16 -5.61 5.70
N VAL A 65 -2.65 -5.63 6.94
CA VAL A 65 -3.25 -6.40 8.04
C VAL A 65 -4.63 -5.85 8.38
N SER A 66 -4.76 -4.53 8.50
CA SER A 66 -6.04 -3.86 8.78
C SER A 66 -7.04 -4.00 7.63
N LEU A 67 -6.59 -3.87 6.37
CA LEU A 67 -7.43 -4.09 5.20
C LEU A 67 -7.92 -5.54 5.10
N MET A 68 -7.09 -6.52 5.49
CA MET A 68 -7.54 -7.92 5.51
C MET A 68 -8.62 -8.15 6.58
N ALA A 69 -8.49 -7.54 7.76
CA ALA A 69 -9.54 -7.60 8.79
C ALA A 69 -10.85 -6.95 8.31
N ALA A 70 -10.76 -5.81 7.63
CA ALA A 70 -11.90 -5.14 6.99
C ALA A 70 -12.56 -6.02 5.91
N ALA A 71 -11.75 -6.62 5.04
CA ALA A 71 -12.24 -7.49 3.96
C ALA A 71 -12.94 -8.75 4.49
N ALA A 72 -12.43 -9.34 5.56
CA ALA A 72 -13.02 -10.54 6.15
C ALA A 72 -14.40 -10.28 6.80
N ALA A 73 -14.69 -9.02 7.17
CA ALA A 73 -15.95 -8.62 7.78
C ALA A 73 -16.99 -8.07 6.78
N THR A 74 -16.61 -7.94 5.49
CA THR A 74 -17.45 -7.34 4.43
C THR A 74 -17.52 -8.23 3.20
N THR A 75 -18.47 -7.96 2.31
CA THR A 75 -18.69 -8.77 1.09
C THR A 75 -18.51 -7.98 -0.20
N THR A 76 -18.78 -6.70 -0.19
CA THR A 76 -18.78 -5.83 -1.38
C THR A 76 -17.87 -4.63 -1.27
N LEU A 77 -17.56 -4.20 -0.04
CA LEU A 77 -16.73 -3.03 0.21
C LEU A 77 -15.34 -3.25 -0.40
N LYS A 78 -14.94 -2.36 -1.30
CA LYS A 78 -13.57 -2.32 -1.82
C LYS A 78 -12.62 -1.83 -0.73
N ILE A 79 -11.44 -2.39 -0.71
CA ILE A 79 -10.38 -2.03 0.25
C ILE A 79 -9.17 -1.51 -0.51
N GLY A 80 -8.51 -0.50 0.01
CA GLY A 80 -7.37 0.09 -0.69
C GLY A 80 -6.35 0.74 0.22
N THR A 81 -5.13 0.85 -0.27
CA THR A 81 -4.09 1.65 0.39
C THR A 81 -4.17 3.10 -0.09
N GLY A 82 -4.16 4.05 0.82
CA GLY A 82 -4.27 5.46 0.50
C GLY A 82 -3.31 6.33 1.30
N ILE A 83 -2.01 6.20 1.01
CA ILE A 83 -1.25 5.44 0.00
C ILE A 83 -0.29 4.44 0.63
N ALA A 84 0.09 3.39 -0.12
CA ALA A 84 1.20 2.51 0.25
C ALA A 84 2.55 3.10 -0.17
N LEU A 85 3.57 2.85 0.65
CA LEU A 85 4.97 3.19 0.41
C LEU A 85 5.70 1.95 -0.14
N LEU A 86 5.39 1.59 -1.40
CA LEU A 86 5.80 0.30 -1.99
C LEU A 86 7.31 0.06 -1.94
N MET A 87 8.11 1.11 -2.02
CA MET A 87 9.58 1.00 -2.02
C MET A 87 10.19 0.81 -0.63
N GLU A 88 9.40 0.98 0.42
CA GLU A 88 9.83 0.84 1.81
C GLU A 88 9.60 -0.58 2.34
N ARG A 89 9.17 -1.49 1.47
CA ARG A 89 8.99 -2.92 1.74
C ARG A 89 9.81 -3.77 0.80
N GLU A 90 10.20 -4.95 1.27
CA GLU A 90 10.88 -5.93 0.40
C GLU A 90 9.91 -6.39 -0.69
N LEU A 91 10.38 -6.37 -1.95
CA LEU A 91 9.57 -6.56 -3.16
C LEU A 91 8.73 -7.85 -3.16
N PHE A 92 9.37 -8.99 -2.93
CA PHE A 92 8.69 -10.29 -3.03
C PHE A 92 7.69 -10.51 -1.88
N SER A 93 8.06 -10.11 -0.67
CA SER A 93 7.19 -10.20 0.51
C SER A 93 5.98 -9.30 0.35
N GLN A 94 6.16 -8.09 -0.17
CA GLN A 94 5.07 -7.17 -0.44
C GLN A 94 4.16 -7.68 -1.56
N ALA A 95 4.73 -8.14 -2.67
CA ALA A 95 3.96 -8.73 -3.76
C ALA A 95 3.15 -9.96 -3.26
N LYS A 96 3.75 -10.79 -2.40
CA LYS A 96 3.06 -11.92 -1.76
C LYS A 96 1.89 -11.45 -0.89
N THR A 97 2.10 -10.41 -0.09
CA THR A 97 1.05 -9.81 0.74
C THR A 97 -0.11 -9.31 -0.11
N ILE A 98 0.20 -8.53 -1.15
CA ILE A 98 -0.80 -7.99 -2.10
C ILE A 98 -1.60 -9.11 -2.76
N ALA A 99 -0.93 -10.13 -3.31
CA ALA A 99 -1.57 -11.26 -3.95
C ALA A 99 -2.48 -12.04 -2.97
N THR A 100 -2.04 -12.19 -1.73
CA THR A 100 -2.79 -12.90 -0.69
C THR A 100 -4.04 -12.12 -0.28
N VAL A 101 -3.91 -10.82 0.01
CA VAL A 101 -5.06 -9.97 0.36
C VAL A 101 -6.05 -9.90 -0.80
N ASP A 102 -5.59 -9.78 -2.03
CA ASP A 102 -6.43 -9.78 -3.21
C ASP A 102 -7.27 -11.07 -3.35
N ARG A 103 -6.62 -12.23 -3.18
CA ARG A 103 -7.31 -13.52 -3.19
C ARG A 103 -8.32 -13.68 -2.08
N LEU A 104 -7.93 -13.35 -0.84
CA LEU A 104 -8.80 -13.52 0.33
C LEU A 104 -9.95 -12.51 0.37
N SER A 105 -9.81 -11.38 -0.32
CA SER A 105 -10.87 -10.38 -0.48
C SER A 105 -11.72 -10.59 -1.74
N ASP A 106 -11.48 -11.65 -2.51
CA ASP A 106 -12.16 -11.93 -3.79
C ASP A 106 -12.05 -10.75 -4.79
N GLY A 107 -10.81 -10.25 -4.97
CA GLY A 107 -10.50 -9.21 -5.96
C GLY A 107 -11.01 -7.80 -5.58
N ARG A 108 -11.24 -7.51 -4.30
CA ARG A 108 -11.69 -6.18 -3.84
C ARG A 108 -10.54 -5.22 -3.49
N LEU A 109 -9.29 -5.68 -3.60
CA LEU A 109 -8.11 -4.86 -3.28
C LEU A 109 -7.81 -3.85 -4.39
N MET A 110 -7.45 -2.64 -3.98
CA MET A 110 -6.88 -1.57 -4.83
C MET A 110 -5.59 -1.06 -4.18
N ILE A 111 -4.59 -0.74 -4.99
CA ILE A 111 -3.30 -0.23 -4.50
C ILE A 111 -3.16 1.24 -4.87
N GLY A 112 -3.47 2.11 -3.92
CA GLY A 112 -3.02 3.49 -4.00
C GLY A 112 -1.57 3.56 -3.51
N CYS A 113 -0.68 4.12 -4.31
CA CYS A 113 0.75 4.18 -3.99
C CYS A 113 1.36 5.54 -4.33
N GLY A 114 2.48 5.84 -3.71
CA GLY A 114 3.23 7.06 -3.93
C GLY A 114 4.66 6.94 -3.47
N VAL A 115 5.42 8.03 -3.65
CA VAL A 115 6.85 8.05 -3.32
C VAL A 115 7.15 8.40 -1.85
N GLY A 116 6.11 8.67 -1.06
CA GLY A 116 6.31 9.19 0.28
C GLY A 116 6.81 10.64 0.30
N TRP A 117 6.83 11.24 1.48
CA TRP A 117 7.32 12.60 1.69
C TRP A 117 8.50 12.68 2.67
N ASN A 118 8.68 11.66 3.51
CA ASN A 118 9.67 11.65 4.58
C ASN A 118 10.95 10.94 4.09
N GLU A 119 11.97 11.73 3.75
CA GLU A 119 13.23 11.20 3.24
C GLU A 119 13.92 10.28 4.24
N GLU A 120 13.90 10.61 5.52
CA GLU A 120 14.55 9.81 6.57
C GLU A 120 13.82 8.49 6.85
N GLU A 121 12.51 8.44 6.70
CA GLU A 121 11.75 7.18 6.76
C GLU A 121 12.15 6.27 5.60
N PHE A 122 12.18 6.82 4.39
CA PHE A 122 12.62 6.11 3.20
C PHE A 122 14.06 5.58 3.34
N GLU A 123 15.01 6.42 3.80
CA GLU A 123 16.40 6.04 4.00
C GLU A 123 16.58 4.92 5.05
N ASN A 124 15.72 4.87 6.06
CA ASN A 124 15.71 3.80 7.07
C ASN A 124 15.15 2.48 6.53
N ALA A 125 14.18 2.55 5.63
CA ALA A 125 13.43 1.38 5.18
C ALA A 125 14.06 0.69 3.96
N THR A 126 14.83 1.42 3.14
CA THR A 126 15.35 0.89 1.88
C THR A 126 16.74 1.44 1.55
N SER A 127 17.50 0.69 0.76
CA SER A 127 18.78 1.12 0.18
C SER A 127 18.61 1.88 -1.15
N LEU A 128 17.41 2.04 -1.66
CA LEU A 128 17.15 2.76 -2.89
C LEU A 128 17.47 4.26 -2.71
N PRO A 129 18.03 4.93 -3.73
CA PRO A 129 18.38 6.35 -3.60
C PRO A 129 17.12 7.23 -3.56
N TRP A 130 16.95 8.06 -2.55
CA TRP A 130 15.83 9.02 -2.45
C TRP A 130 15.63 9.86 -3.71
N LYS A 131 16.71 10.36 -4.31
CA LYS A 131 16.65 11.16 -5.53
C LYS A 131 16.07 10.41 -6.73
N ARG A 132 16.04 9.09 -6.68
CA ARG A 132 15.53 8.22 -7.74
C ARG A 132 14.19 7.55 -7.38
N ARG A 133 13.53 7.98 -6.30
CA ARG A 133 12.31 7.37 -5.77
C ARG A 133 11.17 7.25 -6.79
N TYR A 134 11.07 8.18 -7.75
CA TYR A 134 10.06 8.10 -8.82
C TYR A 134 10.35 6.95 -9.80
N LEU A 135 11.61 6.77 -10.17
CA LEU A 135 12.03 5.63 -10.97
C LEU A 135 11.85 4.32 -10.18
N ALA A 136 12.25 4.32 -8.92
CA ALA A 136 12.08 3.19 -8.02
C ALA A 136 10.61 2.76 -7.92
N LEU A 137 9.68 3.71 -7.72
CA LEU A 137 8.24 3.42 -7.70
C LEU A 137 7.76 2.83 -9.03
N LYS A 138 8.19 3.42 -10.15
CA LYS A 138 7.83 2.91 -11.49
C LYS A 138 8.30 1.48 -11.69
N GLU A 139 9.57 1.18 -11.34
CA GLU A 139 10.13 -0.15 -11.47
C GLU A 139 9.51 -1.15 -10.48
N THR A 140 9.23 -0.74 -9.24
CA THR A 140 8.52 -1.60 -8.26
C THR A 140 7.15 -2.02 -8.78
N VAL A 141 6.37 -1.09 -9.31
CA VAL A 141 5.05 -1.40 -9.89
C VAL A 141 5.19 -2.31 -11.11
N ALA A 142 6.17 -2.07 -11.99
CA ALA A 142 6.40 -2.91 -13.17
C ALA A 142 6.85 -4.33 -12.78
N ALA A 143 7.77 -4.45 -11.83
CA ALA A 143 8.23 -5.72 -11.29
C ALA A 143 7.08 -6.52 -10.63
N GLN A 144 6.23 -5.86 -9.85
CA GLN A 144 5.04 -6.50 -9.28
C GLN A 144 4.06 -6.96 -10.36
N ARG A 145 3.87 -6.18 -11.45
CA ARG A 145 3.04 -6.60 -12.59
C ARG A 145 3.58 -7.85 -13.27
N ALA A 146 4.90 -7.96 -13.46
CA ALA A 146 5.53 -9.16 -13.96
C ALA A 146 5.28 -10.35 -13.00
N LEU A 147 5.52 -10.17 -11.69
CA LEU A 147 5.25 -11.20 -10.68
C LEU A 147 3.80 -11.68 -10.68
N PHE A 148 2.84 -10.81 -10.95
CA PHE A 148 1.41 -11.14 -10.94
C PHE A 148 0.91 -11.76 -12.23
N GLY A 149 1.46 -11.37 -13.39
CA GLY A 149 0.95 -11.74 -14.71
C GLY A 149 1.66 -12.92 -15.35
N ASP A 150 2.97 -13.04 -15.18
CA ASP A 150 3.78 -13.99 -15.95
C ASP A 150 3.88 -15.34 -15.24
N ALA A 151 3.99 -16.42 -16.03
CA ALA A 151 4.17 -17.77 -15.50
C ALA A 151 5.58 -17.98 -14.91
N GLU A 152 6.58 -17.40 -15.56
CA GLU A 152 7.99 -17.38 -15.12
C GLU A 152 8.46 -15.93 -15.08
N PRO A 153 8.04 -15.15 -14.06
CA PRO A 153 8.35 -13.74 -14.00
C PRO A 153 9.83 -13.48 -13.79
N GLU A 154 10.35 -12.52 -14.54
CA GLU A 154 11.67 -11.90 -14.40
C GLU A 154 11.50 -10.38 -14.59
N TYR A 155 12.43 -9.60 -14.07
CA TYR A 155 12.43 -8.16 -14.27
C TYR A 155 13.85 -7.62 -14.26
N HIS A 156 14.23 -6.85 -15.30
CA HIS A 156 15.55 -6.28 -15.47
C HIS A 156 15.45 -4.76 -15.65
N GLY A 157 15.40 -4.06 -14.53
CA GLY A 157 15.38 -2.61 -14.45
C GLY A 157 16.74 -2.04 -14.07
N GLU A 158 16.77 -0.76 -13.80
CA GLU A 158 17.98 -0.07 -13.38
C GLU A 158 18.21 -0.15 -11.86
N LEU A 159 17.13 -0.22 -11.08
CA LEU A 159 17.14 -0.26 -9.62
C LEU A 159 16.59 -1.58 -9.08
N ILE A 160 15.77 -2.27 -9.84
CA ILE A 160 15.18 -3.55 -9.48
C ILE A 160 15.55 -4.56 -10.55
N ASP A 161 16.14 -5.67 -10.12
CA ASP A 161 16.61 -6.72 -11.02
C ASP A 161 16.45 -8.09 -10.36
N PHE A 162 15.82 -9.03 -11.06
CA PHE A 162 15.76 -10.43 -10.66
C PHE A 162 15.51 -11.33 -11.85
N ASP A 163 16.18 -12.48 -11.84
CA ASP A 163 15.98 -13.56 -12.80
C ASP A 163 14.67 -14.30 -12.55
N LYS A 164 14.31 -15.23 -13.44
CA LYS A 164 13.08 -16.03 -13.38
C LYS A 164 12.85 -16.68 -12.03
N VAL A 165 11.67 -16.48 -11.50
CA VAL A 165 11.24 -17.05 -10.24
C VAL A 165 9.90 -17.78 -10.38
N TRP A 166 9.58 -18.68 -9.48
CA TRP A 166 8.22 -19.14 -9.27
C TRP A 166 7.55 -18.23 -8.23
N PHE A 167 6.49 -17.59 -8.64
CA PHE A 167 5.71 -16.71 -7.77
C PHE A 167 4.24 -17.14 -7.74
N GLU A 168 3.84 -17.80 -6.66
CA GLU A 168 2.46 -18.27 -6.40
C GLU A 168 2.09 -17.98 -4.94
N PRO A 169 0.79 -17.74 -4.61
CA PRO A 169 -0.33 -17.64 -5.55
C PRO A 169 -0.32 -16.33 -6.33
N LYS A 170 -0.92 -16.33 -7.51
CA LYS A 170 -1.22 -15.09 -8.24
C LYS A 170 -2.43 -14.39 -7.62
N PRO A 171 -2.59 -13.06 -7.78
CA PRO A 171 -3.85 -12.38 -7.46
C PRO A 171 -5.05 -12.97 -8.20
N VAL A 172 -6.26 -12.69 -7.73
CA VAL A 172 -7.50 -13.01 -8.47
C VAL A 172 -7.68 -12.06 -9.64
N GLN A 173 -7.37 -10.78 -9.42
CA GLN A 173 -7.40 -9.77 -10.47
C GLN A 173 -6.26 -10.01 -11.47
N ALA A 174 -6.59 -10.12 -12.75
CA ALA A 174 -5.60 -10.38 -13.79
C ALA A 174 -4.51 -9.30 -13.81
N SER A 175 -3.25 -9.72 -13.79
CA SER A 175 -2.07 -8.85 -13.66
C SER A 175 -2.03 -7.99 -12.39
N GLY A 176 -2.78 -8.39 -11.35
CA GLY A 176 -2.81 -7.76 -10.03
C GLY A 176 -3.84 -6.66 -9.85
N PRO A 177 -4.03 -6.19 -8.61
CA PRO A 177 -4.98 -5.14 -8.26
C PRO A 177 -4.76 -3.85 -9.06
N PRO A 178 -5.82 -3.03 -9.28
CA PRO A 178 -5.67 -1.71 -9.87
C PRO A 178 -4.69 -0.86 -9.06
N VAL A 179 -3.80 -0.15 -9.76
CA VAL A 179 -2.83 0.78 -9.16
C VAL A 179 -3.26 2.21 -9.41
N ILE A 180 -3.31 3.00 -8.34
CA ILE A 180 -3.67 4.43 -8.34
C ILE A 180 -2.47 5.20 -7.79
N PHE A 181 -1.94 6.13 -8.56
CA PHE A 181 -0.82 6.96 -8.10
C PHE A 181 -1.34 8.17 -7.33
N GLY A 182 -0.93 8.27 -6.06
CA GLY A 182 -1.09 9.48 -5.28
C GLY A 182 -0.03 10.50 -5.68
N ALA A 183 -0.45 11.67 -6.14
CA ALA A 183 0.43 12.79 -6.42
C ALA A 183 -0.11 14.03 -5.73
N MET A 184 0.80 14.80 -5.09
CA MET A 184 0.54 16.20 -4.76
C MET A 184 1.07 17.01 -5.92
N GLY A 185 0.15 17.69 -6.64
CA GLY A 185 0.47 18.58 -7.76
C GLY A 185 1.10 19.89 -7.30
#